data_e68edfe91d636962488850a89951c491
#
_entry.id   e68edfe91d636962488850a89951c491
#
_cell.length_a   1.000
_cell.length_b   1.000
_cell.length_c   1.000
_cell.angle_alpha   90.00
_cell.angle_beta   90.00
_cell.angle_gamma   90.00
#
_symmetry.space_group_name_H-M   'P 1'
#
loop_
_entity.id
_entity.type
_entity.pdbx_description
1 polymer ?
#
loop_
_entity_poly.entity_id
_entity_poly.type
_entity_poly.pdbx_seq_one_letter_code
_entity_poly.pdbx_strand_id
1 'polypeptide(L)'
;MLFGVIGDRAIIHSRRNHEISLAPVKMTRSKIELGDVTPHNIKQLKLLNQVVFPVSYNEKFYKDVLEAGELAKLAYYNDIVVGAVCCRVDTSENSRRLYIMTLGCLYPYRRLGIGTVMVQHVLNYVNKDGNFDSIFLHVQISNEGAIDFYKKFGFEIVETKEHYYKRIEPADAHVLQKTLRPQTNQTNHQTVN
;
A
#
# COMPACT_ATOMS: atom_id res chain seq x y z
N MET A 1 -29.53 4.30 2.09
CA MET A 1 -30.03 4.60 3.45
C MET A 1 -29.14 5.68 4.06
N LEU A 2 -29.74 6.86 4.20
CA LEU A 2 -29.15 8.01 4.90
C LEU A 2 -29.33 7.79 6.42
N PHE A 3 -28.27 8.05 7.20
CA PHE A 3 -28.36 8.43 8.61
C PHE A 3 -27.37 9.57 8.79
N GLY A 4 -27.75 10.60 9.14
CA GLY A 4 -28.37 11.52 9.99
C GLY A 4 -27.31 12.02 10.98
N VAL A 5 -26.90 13.31 10.79
CA VAL A 5 -26.07 14.07 11.74
C VAL A 5 -26.96 14.36 12.96
N ILE A 6 -26.54 13.91 14.15
CA ILE A 6 -27.13 14.38 15.42
C ILE A 6 -26.10 15.34 16.02
N GLY A 7 -26.47 16.61 16.03
CA GLY A 7 -25.77 17.65 16.76
C GLY A 7 -26.18 17.65 18.22
N ASP A 8 -25.22 17.47 19.11
CA ASP A 8 -25.42 17.68 20.53
C ASP A 8 -25.17 19.15 20.91
N ARG A 9 -26.25 19.83 21.22
CA ARG A 9 -26.21 21.12 21.91
C ARG A 9 -25.98 20.88 23.41
N ALA A 10 -24.77 21.16 23.87
CA ALA A 10 -24.53 21.27 25.31
C ALA A 10 -25.17 22.58 25.83
N ILE A 11 -26.09 22.44 26.76
CA ILE A 11 -26.70 23.58 27.53
C ILE A 11 -25.70 23.94 28.61
N ILE A 12 -25.03 25.10 28.44
CA ILE A 12 -24.14 25.65 29.44
C ILE A 12 -24.95 26.56 30.36
N HIS A 13 -25.08 26.16 31.62
CA HIS A 13 -25.57 27.03 32.69
C HIS A 13 -24.46 28.02 33.09
N SER A 14 -24.76 29.29 32.87
CA SER A 14 -23.93 30.43 33.28
C SER A 14 -23.73 30.49 34.79
N ARG A 15 -22.49 30.57 35.23
CA ARG A 15 -22.06 31.43 36.35
C ARG A 15 -20.51 31.61 36.41
N ARG A 16 -20.13 32.87 36.41
CA ARG A 16 -18.82 33.49 36.76
C ARG A 16 -17.79 33.58 35.64
N ASN A 17 -17.57 34.84 35.28
CA ASN A 17 -16.47 35.34 34.44
C ASN A 17 -15.11 34.86 34.93
N HIS A 18 -14.57 33.86 34.26
CA HIS A 18 -13.14 33.70 34.11
C HIS A 18 -12.90 33.67 32.59
N GLU A 19 -12.28 34.69 32.04
CA GLU A 19 -11.73 34.66 30.70
C GLU A 19 -10.75 33.48 30.61
N ILE A 20 -11.22 32.37 30.11
CA ILE A 20 -10.34 31.28 29.68
C ILE A 20 -9.75 31.77 28.36
N SER A 21 -8.51 32.31 28.42
CA SER A 21 -7.72 32.54 27.24
C SER A 21 -7.46 31.17 26.59
N LEU A 22 -8.29 30.84 25.59
CA LEU A 22 -8.05 29.71 24.71
C LEU A 22 -6.85 30.07 23.85
N ALA A 23 -5.65 29.63 24.28
CA ALA A 23 -4.49 29.63 23.43
C ALA A 23 -4.87 28.95 22.11
N PRO A 24 -4.50 29.50 20.93
CA PRO A 24 -4.84 28.89 19.64
C PRO A 24 -4.30 27.45 19.65
N VAL A 25 -5.22 26.47 19.56
CA VAL A 25 -4.84 25.08 19.35
C VAL A 25 -4.09 25.07 18.02
N LYS A 26 -2.75 24.95 18.10
CA LYS A 26 -1.92 24.72 16.92
C LYS A 26 -2.46 23.47 16.28
N MET A 27 -3.20 23.59 15.17
CA MET A 27 -3.60 22.45 14.35
C MET A 27 -2.30 21.81 13.86
N THR A 28 -1.88 20.76 14.55
CA THR A 28 -0.72 19.97 14.13
C THR A 28 -1.08 19.36 12.78
N ARG A 29 -0.28 19.67 11.76
CA ARG A 29 -0.45 19.13 10.42
C ARG A 29 -0.44 17.61 10.54
N SER A 30 -1.47 16.95 10.01
CA SER A 30 -1.57 15.49 10.01
C SER A 30 -0.27 14.88 9.47
N LYS A 31 0.34 13.99 10.26
CA LYS A 31 1.64 13.40 9.96
C LYS A 31 1.45 11.97 9.46
N ILE A 32 1.99 11.68 8.27
CA ILE A 32 2.06 10.32 7.72
C ILE A 32 3.52 9.87 7.80
N GLU A 33 3.76 8.74 8.46
CA GLU A 33 5.09 8.16 8.62
C GLU A 33 5.07 6.67 8.27
N LEU A 34 6.23 6.16 7.81
CA LEU A 34 6.44 4.73 7.64
C LEU A 34 7.37 4.22 8.73
N GLY A 35 7.01 3.11 9.33
CA GLY A 35 7.80 2.42 10.35
C GLY A 35 8.05 0.96 9.98
N ASP A 36 9.11 0.40 10.52
CA ASP A 36 9.50 -0.99 10.27
C ASP A 36 8.49 -1.98 10.83
N VAL A 37 8.33 -3.11 10.13
CA VAL A 37 7.63 -4.27 10.69
C VAL A 37 8.60 -5.02 11.59
N THR A 38 8.19 -5.23 12.83
CA THR A 38 8.99 -5.87 13.87
C THR A 38 8.20 -6.96 14.60
N PRO A 39 8.83 -7.86 15.37
CA PRO A 39 8.11 -8.82 16.21
C PRO A 39 7.13 -8.15 17.21
N HIS A 40 7.38 -6.91 17.60
CA HIS A 40 6.51 -6.18 18.54
C HIS A 40 5.22 -5.67 17.90
N ASN A 41 5.25 -5.34 16.59
CA ASN A 41 4.09 -4.76 15.89
C ASN A 41 3.50 -5.67 14.81
N ILE A 42 4.02 -6.87 14.57
CA ILE A 42 3.51 -7.82 13.56
C ILE A 42 2.02 -8.17 13.76
N LYS A 43 1.55 -8.17 15.00
CA LYS A 43 0.13 -8.38 15.30
C LYS A 43 -0.76 -7.28 14.73
N GLN A 44 -0.29 -6.05 14.71
CA GLN A 44 -1.00 -4.92 14.08
C GLN A 44 -1.10 -5.13 12.57
N LEU A 45 -0.02 -5.58 11.91
CA LEU A 45 -0.07 -5.93 10.49
C LEU A 45 -1.07 -7.07 10.22
N LYS A 46 -1.10 -8.12 11.05
CA LYS A 46 -2.07 -9.21 10.90
C LYS A 46 -3.51 -8.70 10.97
N LEU A 47 -3.83 -7.89 11.97
CA LEU A 47 -5.17 -7.31 12.14
C LEU A 47 -5.52 -6.37 10.98
N LEU A 48 -4.59 -5.53 10.55
CA LEU A 48 -4.77 -4.64 9.40
C LEU A 48 -5.12 -5.43 8.13
N ASN A 49 -4.33 -6.48 7.83
CA ASN A 49 -4.56 -7.31 6.64
C ASN A 49 -5.93 -8.01 6.67
N GLN A 50 -6.36 -8.50 7.83
CA GLN A 50 -7.69 -9.12 8.01
C GLN A 50 -8.85 -8.16 7.73
N VAL A 51 -8.67 -6.87 8.03
CA VAL A 51 -9.70 -5.84 7.81
C VAL A 51 -9.67 -5.32 6.38
N VAL A 52 -8.47 -5.17 5.81
CA VAL A 52 -8.29 -4.47 4.51
C VAL A 52 -8.48 -5.40 3.32
N PHE A 53 -8.09 -6.68 3.44
CA PHE A 53 -8.10 -7.61 2.31
C PHE A 53 -9.14 -8.72 2.48
N PRO A 54 -9.85 -9.09 1.41
CA PRO A 54 -10.81 -10.21 1.43
C PRO A 54 -10.13 -11.59 1.37
N VAL A 55 -8.83 -11.63 1.55
CA VAL A 55 -8.00 -12.84 1.53
C VAL A 55 -7.17 -12.95 2.80
N SER A 56 -6.87 -14.17 3.23
CA SER A 56 -6.03 -14.43 4.40
C SER A 56 -4.61 -14.83 3.99
N TYR A 57 -3.63 -14.39 4.76
CA TYR A 57 -2.23 -14.73 4.60
C TYR A 57 -1.81 -15.75 5.63
N ASN A 58 -0.94 -16.71 5.24
CA ASN A 58 -0.45 -17.76 6.11
C ASN A 58 0.73 -17.28 7.00
N GLU A 59 1.13 -18.11 7.98
CA GLU A 59 2.23 -17.75 8.89
C GLU A 59 3.58 -17.57 8.17
N LYS A 60 3.80 -18.28 7.05
CA LYS A 60 5.01 -18.09 6.24
C LYS A 60 5.12 -16.67 5.71
N PHE A 61 4.01 -16.09 5.19
CA PHE A 61 3.99 -14.69 4.74
C PHE A 61 4.47 -13.74 5.85
N TYR A 62 3.99 -13.91 7.08
CA TYR A 62 4.37 -13.01 8.19
C TYR A 62 5.81 -13.21 8.65
N LYS A 63 6.36 -14.44 8.56
CA LYS A 63 7.79 -14.68 8.79
C LYS A 63 8.64 -13.99 7.73
N ASP A 64 8.31 -14.17 6.45
CA ASP A 64 9.02 -13.54 5.34
C ASP A 64 8.99 -12.00 5.45
N VAL A 65 7.87 -11.43 5.89
CA VAL A 65 7.71 -9.97 6.10
C VAL A 65 8.59 -9.46 7.24
N LEU A 66 8.81 -10.22 8.32
CA LEU A 66 9.70 -9.83 9.42
C LEU A 66 11.18 -9.75 8.98
N GLU A 67 11.55 -10.50 7.96
CA GLU A 67 12.91 -10.53 7.39
C GLU A 67 13.08 -9.56 6.22
N ALA A 68 11.99 -8.96 5.75
CA ALA A 68 11.97 -8.14 4.53
C ALA A 68 12.60 -6.74 4.69
N GLY A 69 12.80 -6.24 5.92
CA GLY A 69 13.39 -4.93 6.19
C GLY A 69 12.66 -3.79 5.47
N GLU A 70 13.38 -3.04 4.64
CA GLU A 70 12.82 -1.91 3.87
C GLU A 70 11.68 -2.28 2.92
N LEU A 71 11.51 -3.56 2.59
CA LEU A 71 10.45 -4.03 1.71
C LEU A 71 9.10 -4.24 2.42
N ALA A 72 9.07 -4.08 3.75
CA ALA A 72 7.83 -4.16 4.53
C ALA A 72 7.74 -2.99 5.52
N LYS A 73 6.71 -2.16 5.37
CA LYS A 73 6.48 -0.98 6.21
C LYS A 73 5.02 -0.92 6.68
N LEU A 74 4.85 -0.49 7.94
CA LEU A 74 3.57 0.00 8.45
C LEU A 74 3.45 1.49 8.16
N ALA A 75 2.26 1.93 7.78
CA ALA A 75 1.96 3.34 7.61
C ALA A 75 1.18 3.86 8.82
N TYR A 76 1.71 4.90 9.44
CA TYR A 76 1.13 5.59 10.59
C TYR A 76 0.50 6.91 10.16
N TYR A 77 -0.65 7.22 10.73
CA TYR A 77 -1.31 8.51 10.62
C TYR A 77 -1.53 9.04 12.04
N ASN A 78 -0.79 10.10 12.43
CA ASN A 78 -0.77 10.61 13.80
C ASN A 78 -0.55 9.48 14.83
N ASP A 79 0.51 8.71 14.66
CA ASP A 79 0.96 7.59 15.52
C ASP A 79 0.02 6.35 15.55
N ILE A 80 -1.04 6.32 14.73
CA ILE A 80 -1.93 5.17 14.60
C ILE A 80 -1.58 4.38 13.34
N VAL A 81 -1.42 3.05 13.46
CA VAL A 81 -1.24 2.16 12.30
C VAL A 81 -2.54 2.10 11.49
N VAL A 82 -2.48 2.58 10.26
CA VAL A 82 -3.64 2.69 9.37
C VAL A 82 -3.44 2.03 8.01
N GLY A 83 -2.21 1.65 7.66
CA GLY A 83 -1.89 1.01 6.40
C GLY A 83 -0.61 0.20 6.47
N ALA A 84 -0.34 -0.55 5.43
CA ALA A 84 0.90 -1.29 5.26
C ALA A 84 1.22 -1.56 3.80
N VAL A 85 2.50 -1.69 3.49
CA VAL A 85 3.02 -2.21 2.22
C VAL A 85 3.99 -3.33 2.53
N CYS A 86 3.85 -4.47 1.80
CA CYS A 86 4.77 -5.60 1.89
C CYS A 86 5.16 -6.02 0.48
N CYS A 87 6.45 -6.06 0.23
CA CYS A 87 7.03 -6.44 -1.05
C CYS A 87 7.99 -7.61 -0.88
N ARG A 88 8.32 -8.25 -1.99
CA ARG A 88 9.41 -9.22 -2.09
C ARG A 88 10.15 -9.08 -3.42
N VAL A 89 11.42 -9.47 -3.43
CA VAL A 89 12.18 -9.60 -4.67
C VAL A 89 11.79 -10.91 -5.37
N ASP A 90 11.52 -10.81 -6.64
CA ASP A 90 11.27 -11.95 -7.54
C ASP A 90 12.40 -11.99 -8.57
N THR A 91 13.17 -13.09 -8.60
CA THR A 91 14.35 -13.29 -9.46
C THR A 91 14.10 -14.42 -10.46
N SER A 92 12.93 -14.50 -11.06
CA SER A 92 12.60 -15.48 -12.07
C SER A 92 13.09 -15.06 -13.47
N GLU A 93 13.40 -16.04 -14.32
CA GLU A 93 13.64 -15.86 -15.77
C GLU A 93 14.73 -14.81 -16.14
N ASN A 94 15.84 -14.78 -15.41
CA ASN A 94 16.93 -13.80 -15.61
C ASN A 94 16.50 -12.33 -15.42
N SER A 95 15.39 -12.08 -14.78
CA SER A 95 14.91 -10.74 -14.43
C SER A 95 14.82 -10.57 -12.91
N ARG A 96 15.15 -9.37 -12.42
CA ARG A 96 15.03 -9.00 -11.03
C ARG A 96 13.88 -8.01 -10.87
N ARG A 97 12.78 -8.48 -10.35
CA ARG A 97 11.54 -7.72 -10.24
C ARG A 97 11.16 -7.51 -8.77
N LEU A 98 10.48 -6.42 -8.48
CA LEU A 98 9.88 -6.21 -7.17
C LEU A 98 8.39 -6.53 -7.24
N TYR A 99 7.94 -7.47 -6.44
CA TYR A 99 6.53 -7.81 -6.30
C TYR A 99 5.91 -7.13 -5.08
N ILE A 100 4.95 -6.24 -5.31
CA ILE A 100 4.11 -5.70 -4.23
C ILE A 100 3.07 -6.76 -3.89
N MET A 101 3.29 -7.48 -2.78
CA MET A 101 2.39 -8.54 -2.31
C MET A 101 1.11 -7.95 -1.72
N THR A 102 1.25 -6.90 -0.92
CA THR A 102 0.15 -6.18 -0.30
C THR A 102 0.46 -4.69 -0.24
N LEU A 103 -0.52 -3.87 -0.50
CA LEU A 103 -0.54 -2.44 -0.18
C LEU A 103 -1.97 -2.06 0.15
N GLY A 104 -2.22 -1.64 1.36
CA GLY A 104 -3.57 -1.35 1.79
C GLY A 104 -3.64 -0.34 2.92
N CYS A 105 -4.82 0.27 3.06
CA CYS A 105 -5.11 1.28 4.06
C CYS A 105 -6.54 1.09 4.58
N LEU A 106 -6.74 1.27 5.88
CA LEU A 106 -8.05 1.28 6.50
C LEU A 106 -8.99 2.27 5.81
N TYR A 107 -10.23 1.88 5.58
CA TYR A 107 -11.20 2.66 4.80
C TYR A 107 -11.35 4.12 5.27
N PRO A 108 -11.47 4.44 6.57
CA PRO A 108 -11.61 5.82 7.04
C PRO A 108 -10.40 6.72 6.75
N TYR A 109 -9.25 6.12 6.49
CA TYR A 109 -7.98 6.82 6.23
C TYR A 109 -7.60 6.87 4.74
N ARG A 110 -8.48 6.35 3.87
CA ARG A 110 -8.27 6.44 2.41
C ARG A 110 -8.37 7.89 1.95
N ARG A 111 -7.74 8.18 0.79
CA ARG A 111 -7.70 9.52 0.16
C ARG A 111 -6.94 10.60 0.95
N LEU A 112 -6.27 10.24 2.05
CA LEU A 112 -5.40 11.13 2.84
C LEU A 112 -3.92 11.10 2.39
N GLY A 113 -3.59 10.44 1.26
CA GLY A 113 -2.22 10.36 0.74
C GLY A 113 -1.39 9.19 1.25
N ILE A 114 -1.90 8.35 2.16
CA ILE A 114 -1.16 7.23 2.76
C ILE A 114 -0.67 6.24 1.71
N GLY A 115 -1.53 5.85 0.76
CA GLY A 115 -1.15 4.99 -0.36
C GLY A 115 -0.02 5.59 -1.20
N THR A 116 -0.07 6.90 -1.44
CA THR A 116 0.98 7.64 -2.17
C THR A 116 2.33 7.54 -1.46
N VAL A 117 2.36 7.74 -0.15
CA VAL A 117 3.59 7.63 0.65
C VAL A 117 4.17 6.21 0.57
N MET A 118 3.32 5.18 0.66
CA MET A 118 3.75 3.78 0.54
C MET A 118 4.31 3.44 -0.85
N VAL A 119 3.63 3.84 -1.93
CA VAL A 119 4.13 3.60 -3.31
C VAL A 119 5.42 4.38 -3.55
N GLN A 120 5.50 5.64 -3.08
CA GLN A 120 6.71 6.44 -3.23
C GLN A 120 7.92 5.82 -2.50
N HIS A 121 7.70 5.23 -1.31
CA HIS A 121 8.74 4.47 -0.61
C HIS A 121 9.25 3.30 -1.48
N VAL A 122 8.35 2.50 -2.07
CA VAL A 122 8.71 1.40 -2.96
C VAL A 122 9.51 1.90 -4.18
N LEU A 123 9.04 2.98 -4.82
CA LEU A 123 9.74 3.59 -5.97
C LEU A 123 11.12 4.11 -5.58
N ASN A 124 11.26 4.76 -4.43
CA ASN A 124 12.54 5.26 -3.94
C ASN A 124 13.51 4.11 -3.65
N TYR A 125 13.00 3.00 -3.09
CA TYR A 125 13.80 1.82 -2.81
C TYR A 125 14.40 1.24 -4.10
N VAL A 126 13.59 0.98 -5.12
CA VAL A 126 14.06 0.40 -6.39
C VAL A 126 14.97 1.35 -7.17
N ASN A 127 14.72 2.66 -7.10
CA ASN A 127 15.58 3.66 -7.74
C ASN A 127 16.94 3.75 -7.06
N LYS A 128 16.99 3.64 -5.72
CA LYS A 128 18.26 3.63 -4.96
C LYS A 128 19.07 2.37 -5.22
N ASP A 129 18.44 1.21 -5.30
CA ASP A 129 19.09 -0.06 -5.64
C ASP A 129 19.61 -0.05 -7.10
N GLY A 130 18.82 0.46 -8.02
CA GLY A 130 19.17 0.63 -9.42
C GLY A 130 19.25 -0.67 -10.23
N ASN A 131 18.99 -1.86 -9.66
CA ASN A 131 19.14 -3.16 -10.31
C ASN A 131 17.83 -3.91 -10.57
N PHE A 132 16.70 -3.25 -10.42
CA PHE A 132 15.41 -3.83 -10.74
C PHE A 132 15.00 -3.54 -12.19
N ASP A 133 14.43 -4.54 -12.85
CA ASP A 133 13.89 -4.41 -14.21
C ASP A 133 12.47 -3.84 -14.20
N SER A 134 11.69 -4.25 -13.22
CA SER A 134 10.29 -3.79 -13.08
C SER A 134 9.75 -3.94 -11.65
N ILE A 135 8.62 -3.28 -11.41
CA ILE A 135 7.76 -3.50 -10.24
C ILE A 135 6.44 -4.04 -10.74
N PHE A 136 5.87 -5.05 -10.09
CA PHE A 136 4.57 -5.57 -10.48
C PHE A 136 3.68 -5.94 -9.29
N LEU A 137 2.39 -6.07 -9.55
CA LEU A 137 1.38 -6.47 -8.57
C LEU A 137 0.19 -7.13 -9.27
N HIS A 138 -0.65 -7.78 -8.45
CA HIS A 138 -1.95 -8.30 -8.90
C HIS A 138 -3.06 -7.48 -8.29
N VAL A 139 -4.07 -7.14 -9.07
CA VAL A 139 -5.26 -6.43 -8.62
C VAL A 139 -6.51 -7.09 -9.22
N GLN A 140 -7.56 -7.25 -8.42
CA GLN A 140 -8.84 -7.78 -8.92
C GLN A 140 -9.37 -6.89 -10.05
N ILE A 141 -9.85 -7.48 -11.14
CA ILE A 141 -10.27 -6.72 -12.34
C ILE A 141 -11.35 -5.68 -12.06
N SER A 142 -12.20 -5.90 -11.05
CA SER A 142 -13.25 -4.98 -10.61
C SER A 142 -12.77 -3.85 -9.70
N ASN A 143 -11.49 -3.85 -9.27
CA ASN A 143 -10.94 -2.83 -8.38
C ASN A 143 -10.41 -1.62 -9.17
N GLU A 144 -11.32 -0.94 -9.86
CA GLU A 144 -10.99 0.24 -10.69
C GLU A 144 -10.23 1.31 -9.92
N GLY A 145 -10.61 1.54 -8.65
CA GLY A 145 -9.95 2.54 -7.80
C GLY A 145 -8.47 2.24 -7.54
N ALA A 146 -8.09 0.97 -7.38
CA ALA A 146 -6.69 0.57 -7.27
C ALA A 146 -5.97 0.64 -8.61
N ILE A 147 -6.62 0.21 -9.69
CA ILE A 147 -6.05 0.28 -11.05
C ILE A 147 -5.72 1.73 -11.40
N ASP A 148 -6.65 2.64 -11.22
CA ASP A 148 -6.44 4.07 -11.48
C ASP A 148 -5.37 4.69 -10.57
N PHE A 149 -5.32 4.24 -9.32
CA PHE A 149 -4.29 4.67 -8.38
C PHE A 149 -2.88 4.30 -8.87
N TYR A 150 -2.65 3.05 -9.27
CA TYR A 150 -1.34 2.60 -9.75
C TYR A 150 -0.98 3.19 -11.13
N LYS A 151 -1.94 3.40 -12.02
CA LYS A 151 -1.71 4.08 -13.30
C LYS A 151 -1.11 5.48 -13.12
N LYS A 152 -1.46 6.23 -12.08
CA LYS A 152 -0.87 7.54 -11.76
C LYS A 152 0.62 7.48 -11.43
N PHE A 153 1.14 6.32 -11.05
CA PHE A 153 2.56 6.08 -10.82
C PHE A 153 3.27 5.44 -12.03
N GLY A 154 2.58 5.33 -13.16
CA GLY A 154 3.13 4.78 -14.40
C GLY A 154 3.13 3.24 -14.44
N PHE A 155 2.21 2.61 -13.71
CA PHE A 155 1.92 1.18 -13.90
C PHE A 155 0.94 1.00 -15.05
N GLU A 156 1.12 -0.07 -15.81
CA GLU A 156 0.28 -0.46 -16.94
C GLU A 156 -0.23 -1.89 -16.74
N ILE A 157 -1.40 -2.21 -17.29
CA ILE A 157 -1.91 -3.58 -17.32
C ILE A 157 -1.12 -4.33 -18.40
N VAL A 158 -0.37 -5.36 -18.01
CA VAL A 158 0.44 -6.16 -18.95
C VAL A 158 -0.16 -7.53 -19.21
N GLU A 159 -0.99 -8.03 -18.29
CA GLU A 159 -1.59 -9.36 -18.38
C GLU A 159 -2.91 -9.39 -17.59
N THR A 160 -3.82 -10.28 -17.94
CA THR A 160 -4.97 -10.65 -17.11
C THR A 160 -4.89 -12.14 -16.82
N LYS A 161 -4.88 -12.50 -15.54
CA LYS A 161 -4.86 -13.89 -15.07
C LYS A 161 -6.26 -14.30 -14.69
N GLU A 162 -6.80 -15.25 -15.44
CA GLU A 162 -8.10 -15.86 -15.15
C GLU A 162 -8.00 -16.75 -13.89
N HIS A 163 -9.07 -16.76 -13.10
CA HIS A 163 -9.20 -17.59 -11.89
C HIS A 163 -8.04 -17.44 -10.88
N TYR A 164 -7.46 -16.25 -10.81
CA TYR A 164 -6.35 -15.96 -9.88
C TYR A 164 -6.79 -16.08 -8.42
N TYR A 165 -7.96 -15.53 -8.10
CA TYR A 165 -8.53 -15.60 -6.76
C TYR A 165 -9.45 -16.82 -6.62
N LYS A 166 -9.26 -17.59 -5.53
CA LYS A 166 -10.01 -18.85 -5.33
C LYS A 166 -11.32 -18.67 -4.54
N ARG A 167 -11.53 -17.52 -3.91
CA ARG A 167 -12.59 -17.33 -2.91
C ARG A 167 -13.35 -16.02 -3.03
N ILE A 168 -13.09 -15.24 -4.05
CA ILE A 168 -13.75 -13.97 -4.31
C ILE A 168 -14.10 -13.85 -5.78
N GLU A 169 -15.20 -13.13 -6.07
CA GLU A 169 -15.64 -12.84 -7.42
C GLU A 169 -15.60 -11.32 -7.69
N PRO A 170 -15.20 -10.93 -8.90
CA PRO A 170 -14.67 -11.76 -9.98
C PRO A 170 -13.32 -12.38 -9.60
N ALA A 171 -13.08 -13.62 -10.05
CA ALA A 171 -11.88 -14.38 -9.69
C ALA A 171 -10.61 -13.89 -10.40
N ASP A 172 -10.76 -13.09 -11.44
CA ASP A 172 -9.68 -12.67 -12.32
C ASP A 172 -8.88 -11.48 -11.75
N ALA A 173 -7.60 -11.43 -12.09
CA ALA A 173 -6.70 -10.36 -11.71
C ALA A 173 -5.96 -9.79 -12.91
N HIS A 174 -5.83 -8.45 -12.94
CA HIS A 174 -4.85 -7.80 -13.78
C HIS A 174 -3.47 -7.85 -13.13
N VAL A 175 -2.44 -8.12 -13.93
CA VAL A 175 -1.05 -7.85 -13.58
C VAL A 175 -0.75 -6.43 -14.00
N LEU A 176 -0.49 -5.56 -13.02
CA LEU A 176 -0.02 -4.21 -13.27
C LEU A 176 1.51 -4.21 -13.12
N GLN A 177 2.20 -3.63 -14.07
CA GLN A 177 3.66 -3.53 -14.09
C GLN A 177 4.12 -2.12 -14.41
N LYS A 178 5.19 -1.70 -13.72
CA LYS A 178 5.98 -0.53 -14.06
C LYS A 178 7.37 -0.99 -14.46
N THR A 179 7.72 -0.82 -15.73
CA THR A 179 9.07 -1.09 -16.26
C THR A 179 10.02 0.01 -15.80
N LEU A 180 11.18 -0.37 -15.29
CA LEU A 180 12.23 0.53 -14.79
C LEU A 180 13.41 0.63 -15.76
N ARG A 181 13.75 -0.49 -16.41
CA ARG A 181 14.78 -0.55 -17.44
C ARG A 181 14.15 -1.02 -18.74
N PRO A 182 14.44 -0.40 -19.89
CA PRO A 182 14.08 -0.97 -21.18
C PRO A 182 14.75 -2.34 -21.33
N GLN A 183 13.98 -3.36 -21.67
CA GLN A 183 14.58 -4.64 -22.05
C GLN A 183 15.43 -4.40 -23.30
N THR A 184 16.73 -4.54 -23.20
CA THR A 184 17.61 -4.61 -24.36
C THR A 184 17.32 -5.94 -25.05
N ASN A 185 16.52 -5.91 -26.14
CA ASN A 185 16.35 -7.04 -27.02
C ASN A 185 17.76 -7.45 -27.51
N GLN A 186 18.28 -8.56 -27.01
CA GLN A 186 19.42 -9.22 -27.64
C GLN A 186 18.93 -9.75 -28.99
N THR A 187 19.08 -8.93 -30.03
CA THR A 187 18.99 -9.35 -31.39
C THR A 187 20.19 -10.27 -31.61
N ASN A 188 19.96 -11.59 -31.59
CA ASN A 188 20.93 -12.57 -32.03
C ASN A 188 21.26 -12.30 -33.52
N HIS A 189 22.35 -11.59 -33.78
CA HIS A 189 22.99 -11.64 -35.05
C HIS A 189 23.63 -13.02 -35.17
N GLN A 190 22.90 -13.99 -35.74
CA GLN A 190 23.50 -15.14 -36.35
C GLN A 190 24.24 -14.64 -37.61
N THR A 191 25.52 -14.48 -37.49
CA THR A 191 26.42 -14.40 -38.63
C THR A 191 26.46 -15.79 -39.26
N VAL A 192 25.78 -15.94 -40.39
CA VAL A 192 25.94 -17.09 -41.27
C VAL A 192 27.19 -16.83 -42.08
N ASN A 193 28.25 -17.65 -41.87
CA ASN A 193 29.35 -17.84 -42.77
C ASN A 193 29.08 -19.08 -43.65
#